data_e280f2bf8ba0e859ddb00078ea09b0bd
#
_entry.id   e280f2bf8ba0e859ddb00078ea09b0bd
#
_cell.length_a   1.000
_cell.length_b   1.000
_cell.length_c   1.000
_cell.angle_alpha   90.00
_cell.angle_beta   90.00
_cell.angle_gamma   90.00
#
_symmetry.space_group_name_H-M   'P 1'
#
loop_
_entity.id
_entity.type
_entity.pdbx_description
1 polymer ?
#
loop_
_entity_poly.entity_id
_entity_poly.type
_entity_poly.pdbx_seq_one_letter_code
_entity_poly.pdbx_strand_id
1 'polypeptide(L)'
;ELGEEIIQNATGIELAGQQVELARREVKRLEALKSNRIVTESEHDRAIREELNAATTLSNLQGQARMLQKRRNRLEEAQGLAATMLEKAKLDQVRTRVVSPTDGVVVEDHVEQDSYVAKGTPMVTIEDTSAAEIRTSLQMEEVARIWRAASAAEAAAGATHDLPPAVATVVFTIQDKRYEWDGVLSRQEGRGLDERTRTLPCRVIVAEPAAVRAVDRYGVPLETLPPGTPRSLLRGMFVAVRVHVDAPGELVAIPEEARRPSGEIWLIRSGKLTIIHPRPLQVAGGKAIYESDSSGLRPGDRVITSQLTHPRAGMAVAESAPAAAPVSVVVGDERDDT
;
A
#
# COMPACT_ATOMS: atom_id res chain seq x y z
N GLU A 1 -33.97 -18.87 41.64
CA GLU A 1 -34.49 -18.34 42.92
C GLU A 1 -35.02 -16.91 42.80
N LEU A 2 -34.21 -15.90 42.44
CA LEU A 2 -34.68 -14.50 42.34
C LEU A 2 -35.79 -14.32 41.31
N GLY A 3 -35.74 -15.03 40.19
CA GLY A 3 -36.83 -15.01 39.17
C GLY A 3 -38.14 -15.53 39.73
N GLU A 4 -38.12 -16.57 40.54
CA GLU A 4 -39.29 -17.14 41.21
C GLU A 4 -39.83 -16.20 42.28
N GLU A 5 -38.97 -15.53 43.07
CA GLU A 5 -39.36 -14.51 44.04
C GLU A 5 -40.10 -13.35 43.37
N ILE A 6 -39.62 -12.91 42.18
CA ILE A 6 -40.23 -11.83 41.39
C ILE A 6 -41.63 -12.26 40.91
N ILE A 7 -41.78 -13.48 40.40
CA ILE A 7 -43.06 -14.02 39.92
C ILE A 7 -44.03 -14.14 41.07
N GLN A 8 -43.62 -14.68 42.19
CA GLN A 8 -44.44 -14.83 43.37
C GLN A 8 -44.92 -13.48 43.92
N ASN A 9 -44.01 -12.50 43.98
CA ASN A 9 -44.37 -11.14 44.40
C ASN A 9 -45.36 -10.47 43.40
N ALA A 10 -45.18 -10.65 42.11
CA ALA A 10 -46.08 -10.13 41.07
C ALA A 10 -47.51 -10.69 41.23
N THR A 11 -47.61 -12.03 41.51
CA THR A 11 -48.92 -12.66 41.78
C THR A 11 -49.53 -12.09 43.08
N GLY A 12 -48.70 -11.86 44.12
CA GLY A 12 -49.16 -11.23 45.34
C GLY A 12 -49.69 -9.81 45.13
N ILE A 13 -49.05 -9.03 44.30
CA ILE A 13 -49.49 -7.65 43.93
C ILE A 13 -50.86 -7.68 43.20
N GLU A 14 -51.02 -8.64 42.30
CA GLU A 14 -52.30 -8.79 41.58
C GLU A 14 -53.47 -9.11 42.54
N LEU A 15 -53.26 -10.09 43.45
CA LEU A 15 -54.27 -10.45 44.45
C LEU A 15 -54.59 -9.30 45.40
N ALA A 16 -53.54 -8.63 45.91
CA ALA A 16 -53.74 -7.45 46.79
C ALA A 16 -54.46 -6.31 46.04
N GLY A 17 -54.19 -6.11 44.75
CA GLY A 17 -54.90 -5.15 43.92
C GLY A 17 -56.40 -5.44 43.81
N GLN A 18 -56.73 -6.71 43.58
CA GLN A 18 -58.14 -7.15 43.57
C GLN A 18 -58.81 -6.93 44.91
N GLN A 19 -58.10 -7.14 46.02
CA GLN A 19 -58.62 -6.94 47.36
C GLN A 19 -58.89 -5.46 47.66
N VAL A 20 -58.00 -4.57 47.24
CA VAL A 20 -58.20 -3.11 47.32
C VAL A 20 -59.44 -2.68 46.54
N GLU A 21 -59.60 -3.19 45.31
CA GLU A 21 -60.75 -2.88 44.47
C GLU A 21 -62.07 -3.36 45.08
N LEU A 22 -62.04 -4.52 45.74
CA LEU A 22 -63.24 -5.05 46.44
C LEU A 22 -63.57 -4.18 47.65
N ALA A 23 -62.58 -3.86 48.50
CA ALA A 23 -62.79 -3.01 49.66
C ALA A 23 -63.28 -1.59 49.29
N ARG A 24 -62.74 -1.02 48.21
CA ARG A 24 -63.17 0.28 47.65
C ARG A 24 -64.60 0.26 47.16
N ARG A 25 -65.03 -0.82 46.50
CA ARG A 25 -66.43 -0.98 46.10
C ARG A 25 -67.39 -1.06 47.30
N GLU A 26 -66.96 -1.75 48.39
CA GLU A 26 -67.73 -1.87 49.61
C GLU A 26 -67.86 -0.50 50.33
N VAL A 27 -66.74 0.29 50.42
CA VAL A 27 -66.81 1.67 50.96
C VAL A 27 -67.80 2.53 50.18
N LYS A 28 -67.72 2.52 48.84
CA LYS A 28 -68.64 3.28 47.97
C LYS A 28 -70.14 2.83 48.17
N ARG A 29 -70.40 1.52 48.32
CA ARG A 29 -71.72 0.98 48.60
C ARG A 29 -72.29 1.50 49.90
N LEU A 30 -71.50 1.43 50.98
CA LEU A 30 -71.89 1.88 52.32
C LEU A 30 -72.02 3.40 52.40
N GLU A 31 -71.26 4.16 51.65
CA GLU A 31 -71.32 5.61 51.51
C GLU A 31 -72.68 6.02 50.90
N ALA A 32 -73.11 5.32 49.81
CA ALA A 32 -74.42 5.54 49.20
C ALA A 32 -75.55 5.16 50.12
N LEU A 33 -75.44 4.12 50.93
CA LEU A 33 -76.45 3.70 51.90
C LEU A 33 -76.47 4.61 53.15
N LYS A 34 -75.35 5.16 53.58
CA LYS A 34 -75.23 6.13 54.68
C LYS A 34 -76.05 7.41 54.35
N SER A 35 -76.03 7.87 53.11
CA SER A 35 -76.90 9.00 52.66
C SER A 35 -78.40 8.80 52.88
N ASN A 36 -78.84 7.53 52.85
CA ASN A 36 -80.21 7.13 53.06
C ASN A 36 -80.55 6.72 54.52
N ARG A 37 -79.62 6.94 55.48
CA ARG A 37 -79.70 6.59 56.90
C ARG A 37 -79.95 5.07 57.19
N ILE A 38 -79.51 4.19 56.28
CA ILE A 38 -79.69 2.74 56.39
C ILE A 38 -78.52 2.06 57.09
N VAL A 39 -77.33 2.64 57.11
CA VAL A 39 -76.09 2.08 57.68
C VAL A 39 -75.54 2.96 58.80
N THR A 40 -74.92 2.33 59.81
CA THR A 40 -74.31 3.01 60.97
C THR A 40 -72.99 3.62 60.57
N GLU A 41 -72.57 4.69 61.26
CA GLU A 41 -71.25 5.32 61.07
C GLU A 41 -70.07 4.37 61.36
N SER A 42 -70.27 3.51 62.35
CA SER A 42 -69.27 2.47 62.74
C SER A 42 -69.01 1.43 61.64
N GLU A 43 -70.06 1.05 60.87
CA GLU A 43 -69.92 0.12 59.73
C GLU A 43 -69.15 0.76 58.56
N HIS A 44 -69.46 2.01 58.26
CA HIS A 44 -68.70 2.76 57.26
C HIS A 44 -67.21 2.94 57.63
N ASP A 45 -66.91 3.33 58.87
CA ASP A 45 -65.58 3.49 59.37
C ASP A 45 -64.79 2.14 59.40
N ARG A 46 -65.48 1.04 59.58
CA ARG A 46 -64.89 -0.30 59.48
C ARG A 46 -64.46 -0.62 58.03
N ALA A 47 -65.29 -0.32 57.08
CA ALA A 47 -65.00 -0.55 55.69
C ALA A 47 -63.80 0.32 55.20
N ILE A 48 -63.74 1.59 55.64
CA ILE A 48 -62.59 2.46 55.36
C ILE A 48 -61.28 1.88 55.94
N ARG A 49 -61.33 1.35 57.15
CA ARG A 49 -60.14 0.70 57.72
C ARG A 49 -59.72 -0.54 56.95
N GLU A 50 -60.68 -1.33 56.45
CA GLU A 50 -60.39 -2.48 55.57
C GLU A 50 -59.76 -2.06 54.24
N GLU A 51 -60.25 -0.97 53.61
CA GLU A 51 -59.63 -0.39 52.39
C GLU A 51 -58.20 0.08 52.68
N LEU A 52 -57.93 0.79 53.77
CA LEU A 52 -56.63 1.24 54.16
C LEU A 52 -55.66 0.08 54.44
N ASN A 53 -56.11 -0.98 55.08
CA ASN A 53 -55.33 -2.18 55.35
C ASN A 53 -54.97 -2.90 54.04
N ALA A 54 -55.89 -3.05 53.11
CA ALA A 54 -55.65 -3.63 51.80
C ALA A 54 -54.67 -2.78 50.98
N ALA A 55 -54.86 -1.46 50.97
CA ALA A 55 -53.99 -0.52 50.30
C ALA A 55 -52.55 -0.52 50.86
N THR A 56 -52.38 -0.66 52.19
CA THR A 56 -51.08 -0.78 52.85
C THR A 56 -50.38 -2.09 52.43
N THR A 57 -51.13 -3.21 52.35
CA THR A 57 -50.59 -4.50 51.91
C THR A 57 -50.10 -4.42 50.45
N LEU A 58 -50.87 -3.82 49.56
CA LEU A 58 -50.52 -3.60 48.18
C LEU A 58 -49.23 -2.73 48.07
N SER A 59 -49.15 -1.63 48.82
CA SER A 59 -48.00 -0.75 48.87
C SER A 59 -46.72 -1.44 49.32
N ASN A 60 -46.82 -2.33 50.32
CA ASN A 60 -45.71 -3.13 50.85
C ASN A 60 -45.19 -4.10 49.76
N LEU A 61 -46.09 -4.85 49.10
CA LEU A 61 -45.73 -5.75 48.01
C LEU A 61 -45.09 -5.02 46.81
N GLN A 62 -45.61 -3.86 46.47
CA GLN A 62 -45.01 -2.97 45.43
C GLN A 62 -43.61 -2.49 45.87
N GLY A 63 -43.41 -2.20 47.16
CA GLY A 63 -42.10 -1.88 47.75
C GLY A 63 -41.13 -3.03 47.58
N GLN A 64 -41.57 -4.25 47.87
CA GLN A 64 -40.76 -5.47 47.69
C GLN A 64 -40.43 -5.68 46.20
N ALA A 65 -41.36 -5.50 45.29
CA ALA A 65 -41.08 -5.60 43.87
C ALA A 65 -39.95 -4.67 43.41
N ARG A 66 -39.96 -3.40 43.85
CA ARG A 66 -38.90 -2.42 43.56
C ARG A 66 -37.55 -2.86 44.11
N MET A 67 -37.54 -3.48 45.31
CA MET A 67 -36.26 -4.00 45.89
C MET A 67 -35.75 -5.21 45.14
N LEU A 68 -36.63 -6.14 44.73
CA LEU A 68 -36.27 -7.31 43.93
C LEU A 68 -35.72 -6.90 42.54
N GLN A 69 -36.37 -5.92 41.91
CA GLN A 69 -35.89 -5.38 40.64
C GLN A 69 -34.48 -4.72 40.74
N LYS A 70 -34.24 -3.93 41.81
CA LYS A 70 -32.92 -3.36 42.08
C LYS A 70 -31.88 -4.44 42.34
N ARG A 71 -32.26 -5.54 43.04
CA ARG A 71 -31.37 -6.68 43.26
C ARG A 71 -31.02 -7.38 41.97
N ARG A 72 -32.00 -7.57 41.08
CA ARG A 72 -31.81 -8.14 39.75
C ARG A 72 -30.83 -7.31 38.91
N ASN A 73 -31.05 -6.00 38.83
CA ASN A 73 -30.18 -5.11 38.05
C ASN A 73 -28.73 -5.16 38.54
N ARG A 74 -28.52 -5.15 39.89
CA ARG A 74 -27.16 -5.30 40.46
C ARG A 74 -26.49 -6.62 40.11
N LEU A 75 -27.24 -7.70 40.05
CA LEU A 75 -26.71 -9.03 39.67
C LEU A 75 -26.38 -9.07 38.17
N GLU A 76 -27.21 -8.48 37.35
CA GLU A 76 -26.96 -8.33 35.88
C GLU A 76 -25.69 -7.49 35.63
N GLU A 77 -25.52 -6.37 36.34
CA GLU A 77 -24.31 -5.54 36.26
C GLU A 77 -23.06 -6.30 36.74
N ALA A 78 -23.16 -7.02 37.83
CA ALA A 78 -22.07 -7.85 38.35
C ALA A 78 -21.70 -9.01 37.40
N GLN A 79 -22.69 -9.61 36.76
CA GLN A 79 -22.47 -10.63 35.71
C GLN A 79 -21.75 -10.00 34.49
N GLY A 80 -22.17 -8.83 34.04
CA GLY A 80 -21.53 -8.08 32.96
C GLY A 80 -20.07 -7.77 33.27
N LEU A 81 -19.80 -7.30 34.50
CA LEU A 81 -18.43 -7.04 34.93
C LEU A 81 -17.57 -8.32 34.97
N ALA A 82 -18.09 -9.40 35.49
CA ALA A 82 -17.39 -10.69 35.51
C ALA A 82 -17.11 -11.22 34.09
N ALA A 83 -18.06 -11.07 33.17
CA ALA A 83 -17.85 -11.42 31.76
C ALA A 83 -16.74 -10.60 31.11
N THR A 84 -16.70 -9.29 31.35
CA THR A 84 -15.62 -8.42 30.87
C THR A 84 -14.25 -8.80 31.44
N MET A 85 -14.20 -9.15 32.72
CA MET A 85 -12.96 -9.63 33.35
C MET A 85 -12.49 -10.96 32.73
N LEU A 86 -13.40 -11.87 32.44
CA LEU A 86 -13.09 -13.13 31.76
C LEU A 86 -12.54 -12.89 30.35
N GLU A 87 -13.16 -12.03 29.57
CA GLU A 87 -12.68 -11.67 28.24
C GLU A 87 -11.28 -11.04 28.30
N LYS A 88 -11.04 -10.14 29.24
CA LYS A 88 -9.71 -9.57 29.46
C LYS A 88 -8.68 -10.65 29.81
N ALA A 89 -8.99 -11.57 30.70
CA ALA A 89 -8.08 -12.66 31.08
C ALA A 89 -7.78 -13.59 29.89
N LYS A 90 -8.77 -13.91 29.06
CA LYS A 90 -8.58 -14.68 27.82
C LYS A 90 -7.67 -13.95 26.84
N LEU A 91 -7.87 -12.64 26.64
CA LEU A 91 -7.02 -11.83 25.79
C LEU A 91 -5.57 -11.79 26.31
N ASP A 92 -5.38 -11.64 27.61
CA ASP A 92 -4.05 -11.66 28.23
C ASP A 92 -3.39 -13.05 28.05
N GLN A 93 -4.14 -14.13 28.16
CA GLN A 93 -3.66 -15.49 27.87
C GLN A 93 -3.23 -15.65 26.40
N VAL A 94 -4.02 -15.18 25.44
CA VAL A 94 -3.64 -15.21 24.02
C VAL A 94 -2.35 -14.44 23.77
N ARG A 95 -2.17 -13.31 24.44
CA ARG A 95 -0.97 -12.47 24.32
C ARG A 95 0.30 -13.08 24.93
N THR A 96 0.19 -14.11 25.75
CA THR A 96 1.38 -14.84 26.24
C THR A 96 2.04 -15.67 25.14
N ARG A 97 1.32 -15.95 24.05
CA ARG A 97 1.87 -16.62 22.87
C ARG A 97 2.11 -15.60 21.79
N VAL A 98 3.35 -15.16 21.67
CA VAL A 98 3.78 -14.23 20.62
C VAL A 98 4.01 -15.01 19.33
N VAL A 99 3.36 -14.60 18.26
CA VAL A 99 3.51 -15.17 16.90
C VAL A 99 3.96 -14.08 15.95
N SER A 100 4.72 -14.47 14.91
CA SER A 100 5.10 -13.53 13.86
C SER A 100 3.86 -13.02 13.12
N PRO A 101 3.71 -11.71 12.90
CA PRO A 101 2.61 -11.14 12.13
C PRO A 101 2.82 -11.27 10.61
N THR A 102 4.04 -11.61 10.16
CA THR A 102 4.41 -11.69 8.75
C THR A 102 5.41 -12.82 8.53
N ASP A 103 5.47 -13.30 7.30
CA ASP A 103 6.54 -14.19 6.85
C ASP A 103 7.82 -13.37 6.65
N GLY A 104 8.97 -13.91 7.06
CA GLY A 104 10.22 -13.16 6.97
C GLY A 104 11.37 -13.85 7.67
N VAL A 105 12.47 -13.12 7.80
CA VAL A 105 13.70 -13.57 8.45
C VAL A 105 13.90 -12.83 9.76
N VAL A 106 14.22 -13.56 10.82
CA VAL A 106 14.62 -12.96 12.09
C VAL A 106 16.00 -12.30 11.90
N VAL A 107 16.04 -10.99 12.11
CA VAL A 107 17.26 -10.18 11.98
C VAL A 107 17.95 -10.02 13.31
N GLU A 108 17.18 -9.85 14.39
CA GLU A 108 17.69 -9.59 15.71
C GLU A 108 16.78 -10.20 16.76
N ASP A 109 17.37 -10.85 17.75
CA ASP A 109 16.75 -11.39 18.93
C ASP A 109 17.14 -10.52 20.14
N HIS A 110 16.16 -9.97 20.83
CA HIS A 110 16.36 -9.02 21.93
C HIS A 110 16.16 -9.66 23.31
N VAL A 111 15.71 -10.92 23.36
CA VAL A 111 15.38 -11.61 24.60
C VAL A 111 15.97 -13.00 24.63
N GLU A 112 16.46 -13.40 25.78
CA GLU A 112 16.96 -14.75 26.01
C GLU A 112 15.90 -15.62 26.71
N GLN A 113 16.06 -16.92 26.61
CA GLN A 113 15.22 -17.88 27.33
C GLN A 113 15.27 -17.57 28.82
N ASP A 114 14.13 -17.68 29.49
CA ASP A 114 13.94 -17.40 30.93
C ASP A 114 14.10 -15.93 31.35
N SER A 115 14.25 -15.02 30.40
CA SER A 115 14.28 -13.58 30.66
C SER A 115 12.88 -13.06 31.05
N TYR A 116 12.83 -12.15 32.00
CA TYR A 116 11.61 -11.42 32.33
C TYR A 116 11.35 -10.33 31.29
N VAL A 117 10.19 -10.39 30.63
CA VAL A 117 9.76 -9.40 29.66
C VAL A 117 8.59 -8.59 30.18
N ALA A 118 8.71 -7.28 30.19
CA ALA A 118 7.63 -6.37 30.51
C ALA A 118 6.71 -6.17 29.29
N LYS A 119 5.49 -5.70 29.52
CA LYS A 119 4.58 -5.36 28.43
C LYS A 119 5.16 -4.23 27.57
N GLY A 120 5.29 -4.46 26.26
CA GLY A 120 5.87 -3.52 25.33
C GLY A 120 7.38 -3.68 25.07
N THR A 121 8.03 -4.66 25.69
CA THR A 121 9.42 -5.00 25.39
C THR A 121 9.50 -5.60 23.97
N PRO A 122 10.33 -5.07 23.06
CA PRO A 122 10.60 -5.72 21.80
C PRO A 122 11.30 -7.06 22.06
N MET A 123 10.82 -8.12 21.43
CA MET A 123 11.36 -9.47 21.61
C MET A 123 12.22 -9.89 20.44
N VAL A 124 11.75 -9.63 19.22
CA VAL A 124 12.37 -10.06 17.98
C VAL A 124 12.14 -8.99 16.92
N THR A 125 13.16 -8.73 16.11
CA THR A 125 13.04 -7.94 14.88
C THR A 125 12.96 -8.88 13.69
N ILE A 126 11.85 -8.81 12.95
CA ILE A 126 11.60 -9.62 11.76
C ILE A 126 11.64 -8.71 10.55
N GLU A 127 12.40 -9.08 9.54
CA GLU A 127 12.42 -8.42 8.23
C GLU A 127 11.49 -9.17 7.28
N ASP A 128 10.49 -8.47 6.75
CA ASP A 128 9.62 -9.00 5.70
C ASP A 128 10.42 -9.12 4.41
N THR A 129 10.49 -10.33 3.87
CA THR A 129 11.24 -10.63 2.64
C THR A 129 10.34 -10.82 1.43
N SER A 130 9.05 -10.57 1.56
CA SER A 130 8.07 -10.74 0.47
C SER A 130 8.27 -9.72 -0.65
N ALA A 131 8.73 -8.51 -0.31
CA ALA A 131 9.01 -7.46 -1.27
C ALA A 131 10.23 -6.63 -0.83
N ALA A 132 10.88 -5.98 -1.78
CA ALA A 132 11.96 -5.03 -1.51
C ALA A 132 11.58 -3.64 -2.03
N GLU A 133 11.80 -2.62 -1.20
CA GLU A 133 11.65 -1.22 -1.59
C GLU A 133 13.02 -0.58 -1.84
N ILE A 134 13.19 0.01 -3.01
CA ILE A 134 14.41 0.72 -3.42
C ILE A 134 14.13 2.21 -3.46
N ARG A 135 14.94 2.97 -2.76
CA ARG A 135 14.92 4.43 -2.86
C ARG A 135 15.76 4.87 -4.04
N THR A 136 15.15 5.67 -4.89
CA THR A 136 15.84 6.31 -6.01
C THR A 136 15.40 7.77 -6.10
N SER A 137 16.21 8.57 -6.81
CA SER A 137 15.93 9.99 -7.03
C SER A 137 15.97 10.27 -8.51
N LEU A 138 14.87 10.80 -9.04
CA LEU A 138 14.73 11.16 -10.45
C LEU A 138 14.95 12.65 -10.66
N GLN A 139 15.63 13.00 -11.73
CA GLN A 139 15.73 14.39 -12.16
C GLN A 139 14.39 14.86 -12.76
N MET A 140 14.10 16.16 -12.69
CA MET A 140 12.83 16.68 -13.19
C MET A 140 12.61 16.44 -14.69
N GLU A 141 13.68 16.32 -15.46
CA GLU A 141 13.60 15.97 -16.87
C GLU A 141 13.14 14.52 -17.09
N GLU A 142 13.54 13.60 -16.22
CA GLU A 142 13.11 12.20 -16.21
C GLU A 142 11.65 12.07 -15.76
N VAL A 143 11.28 12.80 -14.72
CA VAL A 143 9.89 12.89 -14.24
C VAL A 143 8.98 13.43 -15.35
N ALA A 144 9.39 14.48 -16.06
CA ALA A 144 8.63 15.04 -17.18
C ALA A 144 8.43 14.04 -18.34
N ARG A 145 9.38 13.11 -18.54
CA ARG A 145 9.21 12.01 -19.51
C ARG A 145 8.15 11.02 -19.07
N ILE A 146 8.17 10.62 -17.79
CA ILE A 146 7.17 9.72 -17.21
C ILE A 146 5.78 10.34 -17.32
N TRP A 147 5.61 11.61 -16.98
CA TRP A 147 4.33 12.31 -17.12
C TRP A 147 3.82 12.39 -18.57
N ARG A 148 4.72 12.59 -19.55
CA ARG A 148 4.34 12.63 -20.97
C ARG A 148 3.92 11.26 -21.52
N ALA A 149 4.50 10.20 -20.99
CA ALA A 149 4.18 8.84 -21.42
C ALA A 149 2.92 8.28 -20.73
N ALA A 150 2.53 8.85 -19.58
CA ALA A 150 1.31 8.45 -18.90
C ALA A 150 0.10 8.68 -19.81
N SER A 151 -0.77 7.68 -19.91
CA SER A 151 -1.99 7.80 -20.69
C SER A 151 -2.91 8.91 -20.14
N ALA A 152 -3.71 9.52 -21.03
CA ALA A 152 -4.70 10.51 -20.61
C ALA A 152 -5.70 9.94 -19.57
N ALA A 153 -5.93 8.62 -19.57
CA ALA A 153 -6.78 7.93 -18.61
C ALA A 153 -6.12 7.87 -17.21
N GLU A 154 -4.82 7.66 -17.12
CA GLU A 154 -4.07 7.67 -15.86
C GLU A 154 -3.95 9.08 -15.31
N ALA A 155 -3.75 10.06 -16.16
CA ALA A 155 -3.76 11.48 -15.78
C ALA A 155 -5.14 11.95 -15.28
N ALA A 156 -6.23 11.39 -15.81
CA ALA A 156 -7.60 11.70 -15.41
C ALA A 156 -8.05 11.01 -14.11
N ALA A 157 -7.35 9.98 -13.65
CA ALA A 157 -7.66 9.26 -12.42
C ALA A 157 -7.42 10.07 -11.13
N GLY A 158 -7.06 11.35 -11.25
CA GLY A 158 -7.17 12.33 -10.16
C GLY A 158 -6.01 12.40 -9.19
N ALA A 159 -4.91 11.73 -9.45
CA ALA A 159 -3.69 11.89 -8.66
C ALA A 159 -2.98 13.19 -9.04
N THR A 160 -3.38 14.30 -8.49
CA THR A 160 -2.88 15.65 -8.83
C THR A 160 -1.41 15.85 -8.48
N HIS A 161 -0.78 14.93 -7.74
CA HIS A 161 0.60 15.07 -7.24
C HIS A 161 1.40 13.76 -7.27
N ASP A 162 0.81 12.62 -7.63
CA ASP A 162 1.51 11.34 -7.64
C ASP A 162 2.13 11.05 -9.01
N LEU A 163 3.35 10.51 -8.95
CA LEU A 163 4.01 10.01 -10.13
C LEU A 163 3.25 8.77 -10.64
N PRO A 164 2.87 8.68 -11.92
CA PRO A 164 2.22 7.49 -12.45
C PRO A 164 3.13 6.28 -12.28
N PRO A 165 2.58 5.09 -11.98
CA PRO A 165 3.37 3.89 -11.87
C PRO A 165 4.01 3.56 -13.23
N ALA A 166 5.29 3.18 -13.21
CA ALA A 166 6.03 2.82 -14.41
C ALA A 166 6.83 1.54 -14.17
N VAL A 167 6.92 0.70 -15.18
CA VAL A 167 7.76 -0.50 -15.12
C VAL A 167 9.21 -0.09 -14.95
N ALA A 168 9.92 -0.76 -14.07
CA ALA A 168 11.32 -0.50 -13.81
C ALA A 168 12.12 -1.81 -13.75
N THR A 169 13.38 -1.75 -14.14
CA THR A 169 14.34 -2.82 -13.94
C THR A 169 15.38 -2.36 -12.94
N VAL A 170 15.53 -3.13 -11.88
CA VAL A 170 16.56 -2.93 -10.87
C VAL A 170 17.80 -3.69 -11.27
N VAL A 171 18.92 -3.03 -11.32
CA VAL A 171 20.18 -3.59 -11.84
C VAL A 171 21.27 -3.53 -10.75
N PHE A 172 21.80 -4.67 -10.43
CA PHE A 172 22.96 -4.80 -9.57
C PHE A 172 24.15 -5.33 -10.39
N THR A 173 25.27 -4.65 -10.31
CA THR A 173 26.48 -5.07 -11.01
C THR A 173 27.57 -5.39 -9.99
N ILE A 174 28.08 -6.59 -10.05
CA ILE A 174 29.23 -7.02 -9.25
C ILE A 174 30.29 -7.63 -10.17
N GLN A 175 31.49 -7.11 -10.13
CA GLN A 175 32.51 -7.38 -11.14
C GLN A 175 31.94 -7.10 -12.54
N ASP A 176 32.10 -8.01 -13.49
CA ASP A 176 31.53 -7.84 -14.84
C ASP A 176 30.17 -8.53 -15.05
N LYS A 177 29.55 -9.00 -13.96
CA LYS A 177 28.25 -9.69 -13.99
C LYS A 177 27.15 -8.74 -13.59
N ARG A 178 26.05 -8.78 -14.35
CA ARG A 178 24.86 -7.98 -14.13
C ARG A 178 23.70 -8.86 -13.70
N TYR A 179 23.03 -8.43 -12.67
CA TYR A 179 21.83 -9.07 -12.11
C TYR A 179 20.68 -8.11 -12.16
N GLU A 180 19.53 -8.59 -12.59
CA GLU A 180 18.34 -7.75 -12.80
C GLU A 180 17.13 -8.33 -12.11
N TRP A 181 16.28 -7.45 -11.59
CA TRP A 181 14.95 -7.75 -11.02
C TRP A 181 13.92 -6.85 -11.66
N ASP A 182 12.70 -7.37 -11.79
CA ASP A 182 11.57 -6.58 -12.22
C ASP A 182 11.02 -5.78 -11.03
N GLY A 183 10.76 -4.53 -11.26
CA GLY A 183 10.22 -3.62 -10.28
C GLY A 183 9.21 -2.67 -10.89
N VAL A 184 8.51 -1.96 -10.04
CA VAL A 184 7.54 -0.94 -10.43
C VAL A 184 7.87 0.33 -9.66
N LEU A 185 8.05 1.42 -10.38
CA LEU A 185 8.08 2.76 -9.79
C LEU A 185 6.69 3.03 -9.24
N SER A 186 6.58 3.06 -7.90
CA SER A 186 5.30 3.00 -7.20
C SER A 186 4.82 4.39 -6.80
N ARG A 187 5.69 5.17 -6.19
CA ARG A 187 5.28 6.45 -5.60
C ARG A 187 6.44 7.40 -5.38
N GLN A 188 6.10 8.68 -5.28
CA GLN A 188 6.96 9.71 -4.76
C GLN A 188 7.15 9.55 -3.25
N GLU A 189 8.35 9.75 -2.74
CA GLU A 189 8.66 9.78 -1.31
C GLU A 189 8.73 11.23 -0.81
N GLY A 190 8.04 11.54 0.27
CA GLY A 190 8.10 12.85 0.89
C GLY A 190 7.18 13.91 0.28
N ARG A 191 7.48 15.19 0.54
CA ARG A 191 6.61 16.33 0.24
C ARG A 191 6.97 17.07 -1.06
N GLY A 192 7.73 16.47 -1.96
CA GLY A 192 8.14 17.10 -3.21
C GLY A 192 9.62 16.95 -3.50
N LEU A 193 10.18 17.90 -4.21
CA LEU A 193 11.59 17.94 -4.59
C LEU A 193 12.51 18.09 -3.37
N ASP A 194 13.61 17.37 -3.38
CA ASP A 194 14.73 17.63 -2.48
C ASP A 194 15.37 18.97 -2.87
N GLU A 195 15.38 19.93 -1.95
CA GLU A 195 15.83 21.29 -2.21
C GLU A 195 17.31 21.36 -2.56
N ARG A 196 18.13 20.46 -2.01
CA ARG A 196 19.58 20.43 -2.20
C ARG A 196 19.99 19.81 -3.53
N THR A 197 19.33 18.70 -3.90
CA THR A 197 19.67 17.95 -5.13
C THR A 197 18.78 18.30 -6.31
N ARG A 198 17.63 18.95 -6.07
CA ARG A 198 16.58 19.26 -7.04
C ARG A 198 16.06 18.01 -7.77
N THR A 199 16.09 16.89 -7.09
CA THR A 199 15.57 15.61 -7.58
C THR A 199 14.30 15.23 -6.84
N LEU A 200 13.45 14.43 -7.49
CA LEU A 200 12.26 13.86 -6.90
C LEU A 200 12.58 12.50 -6.29
N PRO A 201 12.56 12.36 -4.96
CA PRO A 201 12.77 11.06 -4.34
C PRO A 201 11.56 10.15 -4.61
N CYS A 202 11.85 8.94 -5.08
CA CYS A 202 10.85 7.96 -5.50
C CYS A 202 11.17 6.59 -4.89
N ARG A 203 10.14 5.72 -4.87
CA ARG A 203 10.28 4.32 -4.49
C ARG A 203 9.94 3.39 -5.62
N VAL A 204 10.80 2.40 -5.80
CA VAL A 204 10.57 1.26 -6.69
C VAL A 204 10.34 0.04 -5.82
N ILE A 205 9.26 -0.69 -6.11
CA ILE A 205 8.90 -1.92 -5.42
C ILE A 205 9.27 -3.10 -6.30
N VAL A 206 10.01 -4.04 -5.73
CA VAL A 206 10.29 -5.36 -6.30
C VAL A 206 9.47 -6.37 -5.53
N ALA A 207 8.43 -6.90 -6.16
CA ALA A 207 7.49 -7.83 -5.52
C ALA A 207 8.12 -9.21 -5.25
N GLU A 208 9.10 -9.61 -6.03
CA GLU A 208 9.77 -10.90 -5.91
C GLU A 208 11.29 -10.72 -5.82
N PRO A 209 11.84 -10.36 -4.64
CA PRO A 209 13.27 -10.11 -4.48
C PRO A 209 14.16 -11.33 -4.76
N ALA A 210 13.61 -12.54 -4.68
CA ALA A 210 14.30 -13.79 -4.99
C ALA A 210 14.34 -14.12 -6.49
N ALA A 211 13.51 -13.47 -7.31
CA ALA A 211 13.44 -13.72 -8.76
C ALA A 211 14.54 -12.96 -9.51
N VAL A 212 15.80 -13.35 -9.29
CA VAL A 212 16.97 -12.73 -9.94
C VAL A 212 17.15 -13.27 -11.36
N ARG A 213 17.45 -12.39 -12.30
CA ARG A 213 17.91 -12.74 -13.66
C ARG A 213 19.38 -12.29 -13.80
N ALA A 214 20.22 -13.19 -14.29
CA ALA A 214 21.58 -12.83 -14.67
C ALA A 214 21.60 -12.48 -16.17
N VAL A 215 22.27 -11.41 -16.52
CA VAL A 215 22.43 -10.97 -17.91
C VAL A 215 23.91 -10.82 -18.24
N ASP A 216 24.25 -11.07 -19.49
CA ASP A 216 25.60 -10.87 -19.98
C ASP A 216 25.92 -9.37 -20.14
N ARG A 217 27.15 -9.05 -20.56
CA ARG A 217 27.58 -7.67 -20.83
C ARG A 217 26.79 -6.99 -21.96
N TYR A 218 26.08 -7.75 -22.79
CA TYR A 218 25.26 -7.23 -23.88
C TYR A 218 23.77 -7.10 -23.48
N GLY A 219 23.42 -7.53 -22.27
CA GLY A 219 22.03 -7.47 -21.79
C GLY A 219 21.18 -8.68 -22.19
N VAL A 220 21.82 -9.78 -22.63
CA VAL A 220 21.10 -11.02 -22.97
C VAL A 220 20.95 -11.85 -21.70
N PRO A 221 19.72 -12.30 -21.37
CA PRO A 221 19.50 -13.18 -20.23
C PRO A 221 20.27 -14.48 -20.35
N LEU A 222 20.92 -14.90 -19.27
CA LEU A 222 21.60 -16.20 -19.20
C LEU A 222 20.60 -17.28 -18.80
N GLU A 223 20.63 -18.42 -19.48
CA GLU A 223 19.75 -19.57 -19.19
C GLU A 223 20.05 -20.18 -17.80
N THR A 224 21.27 -20.10 -17.34
CA THR A 224 21.69 -20.62 -16.04
C THR A 224 22.34 -19.53 -15.20
N LEU A 225 21.97 -19.49 -13.92
CA LEU A 225 22.56 -18.54 -12.99
C LEU A 225 24.01 -18.89 -12.70
N PRO A 226 24.98 -17.96 -12.88
CA PRO A 226 26.38 -18.23 -12.62
C PRO A 226 26.65 -18.46 -11.13
N PRO A 227 27.71 -19.20 -10.77
CA PRO A 227 28.13 -19.36 -9.38
C PRO A 227 28.36 -17.98 -8.71
N GLY A 228 27.86 -17.82 -7.48
CA GLY A 228 27.96 -16.55 -6.75
C GLY A 228 26.85 -15.56 -7.08
N THR A 229 25.80 -15.97 -7.79
CA THR A 229 24.61 -15.14 -7.97
C THR A 229 23.96 -14.84 -6.64
N PRO A 230 23.56 -13.58 -6.35
CA PRO A 230 22.77 -13.25 -5.19
C PRO A 230 21.46 -14.03 -5.20
N ARG A 231 21.08 -14.65 -4.08
CA ARG A 231 19.83 -15.41 -3.99
C ARG A 231 18.59 -14.53 -3.93
N SER A 232 18.77 -13.30 -3.51
CA SER A 232 17.72 -12.30 -3.36
C SER A 232 18.33 -10.90 -3.40
N LEU A 233 17.50 -9.91 -3.61
CA LEU A 233 17.85 -8.51 -3.42
C LEU A 233 17.94 -8.23 -1.90
N LEU A 234 19.13 -7.93 -1.41
CA LEU A 234 19.38 -7.76 0.02
C LEU A 234 19.33 -6.28 0.42
N ARG A 235 18.90 -6.04 1.66
CA ARG A 235 18.97 -4.72 2.27
C ARG A 235 20.41 -4.18 2.27
N GLY A 236 20.56 -2.91 1.88
CA GLY A 236 21.88 -2.25 1.81
C GLY A 236 22.62 -2.42 0.48
N MET A 237 22.10 -3.15 -0.49
CA MET A 237 22.65 -3.16 -1.84
C MET A 237 22.45 -1.81 -2.51
N PHE A 238 23.51 -1.32 -3.17
CA PHE A 238 23.44 -0.18 -4.08
C PHE A 238 23.13 -0.68 -5.48
N VAL A 239 21.99 -0.26 -6.01
CA VAL A 239 21.47 -0.71 -7.29
C VAL A 239 21.19 0.47 -8.21
N ALA A 240 21.28 0.24 -9.51
CA ALA A 240 20.79 1.18 -10.51
C ALA A 240 19.35 0.84 -10.87
N VAL A 241 18.51 1.87 -11.04
CA VAL A 241 17.13 1.71 -11.47
C VAL A 241 16.99 2.23 -12.89
N ARG A 242 16.44 1.43 -13.78
CA ARG A 242 16.03 1.81 -15.14
C ARG A 242 14.53 1.84 -15.19
N VAL A 243 13.96 3.01 -15.37
CA VAL A 243 12.52 3.18 -15.57
C VAL A 243 12.22 3.08 -17.05
N HIS A 244 11.31 2.20 -17.42
CA HIS A 244 10.84 2.01 -18.79
C HIS A 244 9.67 2.95 -19.04
N VAL A 245 9.83 3.76 -20.06
CA VAL A 245 8.84 4.77 -20.43
C VAL A 245 8.59 4.65 -21.92
N ASP A 246 7.34 4.53 -22.31
CA ASP A 246 6.97 4.52 -23.73
C ASP A 246 7.25 5.89 -24.33
N ALA A 247 7.88 5.89 -25.50
CA ALA A 247 8.13 7.12 -26.18
C ALA A 247 6.82 7.70 -26.75
N PRO A 248 6.51 8.98 -26.49
CA PRO A 248 5.29 9.60 -27.00
C PRO A 248 5.28 9.80 -28.52
N GLY A 249 6.39 9.53 -29.22
CA GLY A 249 6.57 9.76 -30.64
C GLY A 249 7.59 8.82 -31.31
N GLU A 250 7.82 9.02 -32.59
CA GLU A 250 8.83 8.27 -33.34
C GLU A 250 10.25 8.55 -32.83
N LEU A 251 11.00 7.48 -32.61
CA LEU A 251 12.40 7.53 -32.20
C LEU A 251 13.33 7.30 -33.41
N VAL A 252 14.37 8.11 -33.50
CA VAL A 252 15.43 7.94 -34.48
C VAL A 252 16.72 7.57 -33.79
N ALA A 253 17.29 6.42 -34.15
CA ALA A 253 18.58 5.97 -33.66
C ALA A 253 19.68 6.28 -34.67
N ILE A 254 20.73 6.95 -34.23
CA ILE A 254 21.88 7.35 -35.07
C ILE A 254 23.13 6.71 -34.49
N PRO A 255 24.07 6.21 -35.30
CA PRO A 255 25.38 5.79 -34.80
C PRO A 255 26.06 6.91 -34.01
N GLU A 256 26.68 6.57 -32.89
CA GLU A 256 27.35 7.58 -32.06
C GLU A 256 28.49 8.30 -32.83
N GLU A 257 29.12 7.63 -33.78
CA GLU A 257 30.15 8.16 -34.65
C GLU A 257 29.67 9.38 -35.51
N ALA A 258 28.38 9.45 -35.77
CA ALA A 258 27.78 10.56 -36.51
C ALA A 258 27.58 11.81 -35.65
N ARG A 259 27.64 11.67 -34.32
CA ARG A 259 27.57 12.80 -33.40
C ARG A 259 28.96 13.42 -33.20
N ARG A 260 29.07 14.69 -33.52
CA ARG A 260 30.32 15.44 -33.36
C ARG A 260 30.55 15.79 -31.89
N PRO A 261 31.80 16.00 -31.47
CA PRO A 261 32.13 16.43 -30.11
C PRO A 261 31.41 17.73 -29.70
N SER A 262 31.10 18.61 -30.64
CA SER A 262 30.29 19.81 -30.45
C SER A 262 28.80 19.53 -30.21
N GLY A 263 28.36 18.27 -30.32
CA GLY A 263 26.92 17.89 -30.27
C GLY A 263 26.18 18.05 -31.59
N GLU A 264 26.86 18.44 -32.65
CA GLU A 264 26.30 18.59 -33.98
C GLU A 264 26.06 17.24 -34.65
N ILE A 265 25.01 17.20 -35.47
CA ILE A 265 24.76 16.14 -36.45
C ILE A 265 24.66 16.76 -37.83
N TRP A 266 25.36 16.14 -38.75
CA TRP A 266 25.41 16.59 -40.14
C TRP A 266 24.52 15.69 -41.00
N LEU A 267 23.56 16.30 -41.66
CA LEU A 267 22.58 15.62 -42.54
C LEU A 267 22.74 16.04 -43.98
N ILE A 268 22.43 15.12 -44.88
CA ILE A 268 22.27 15.43 -46.28
C ILE A 268 20.80 15.58 -46.62
N ARG A 269 20.36 16.76 -46.91
CA ARG A 269 18.99 17.03 -47.39
C ARG A 269 19.05 17.73 -48.75
N SER A 270 18.43 17.17 -49.77
CA SER A 270 18.43 17.68 -51.13
C SER A 270 19.86 17.97 -51.67
N GLY A 271 20.83 17.09 -51.37
CA GLY A 271 22.20 17.23 -51.81
C GLY A 271 23.02 18.34 -51.09
N LYS A 272 22.48 18.94 -50.07
CA LYS A 272 23.11 20.00 -49.28
C LYS A 272 23.32 19.60 -47.85
N LEU A 273 24.39 20.09 -47.23
CA LEU A 273 24.70 19.90 -45.82
C LEU A 273 23.74 20.70 -44.94
N THR A 274 23.06 20.00 -44.05
CA THR A 274 22.25 20.60 -42.96
C THR A 274 22.92 20.25 -41.65
N ILE A 275 23.19 21.25 -40.82
CA ILE A 275 23.78 21.07 -39.47
C ILE A 275 22.69 21.31 -38.45
N ILE A 276 22.49 20.34 -37.57
CA ILE A 276 21.53 20.42 -36.44
C ILE A 276 22.22 20.09 -35.11
N HIS A 277 21.66 20.60 -34.00
CA HIS A 277 22.19 20.42 -32.66
C HIS A 277 21.13 19.78 -31.74
N PRO A 278 20.70 18.56 -32.01
CA PRO A 278 19.68 17.91 -31.18
C PRO A 278 20.28 17.38 -29.88
N ARG A 279 19.46 17.35 -28.82
CA ARG A 279 19.83 16.68 -27.59
C ARG A 279 19.38 15.22 -27.64
N PRO A 280 20.28 14.26 -27.42
CA PRO A 280 19.89 12.85 -27.37
C PRO A 280 19.04 12.57 -26.15
N LEU A 281 18.02 11.72 -26.31
CA LEU A 281 17.26 11.16 -25.20
C LEU A 281 18.11 10.17 -24.41
N GLN A 282 18.87 9.35 -25.14
CA GLN A 282 19.71 8.32 -24.57
C GLN A 282 20.86 8.00 -25.52
N VAL A 283 22.01 7.61 -24.96
CA VAL A 283 23.13 7.02 -25.70
C VAL A 283 23.36 5.63 -25.14
N ALA A 284 23.15 4.61 -25.95
CA ALA A 284 23.32 3.22 -25.54
C ALA A 284 23.70 2.34 -26.74
N GLY A 285 24.56 1.34 -26.50
CA GLY A 285 24.94 0.37 -27.54
C GLY A 285 25.58 0.98 -28.78
N GLY A 286 26.36 2.08 -28.64
CA GLY A 286 27.01 2.77 -29.75
C GLY A 286 26.03 3.56 -30.64
N LYS A 287 24.80 3.79 -30.18
CA LYS A 287 23.78 4.60 -30.86
C LYS A 287 23.26 5.70 -29.93
N ALA A 288 23.04 6.87 -30.51
CA ALA A 288 22.32 7.96 -29.85
C ALA A 288 20.88 7.99 -30.36
N ILE A 289 19.92 7.99 -29.41
CA ILE A 289 18.48 7.96 -29.69
C ILE A 289 17.92 9.36 -29.50
N TYR A 290 17.15 9.78 -30.46
CA TYR A 290 16.48 11.09 -30.51
C TYR A 290 15.00 10.94 -30.75
N GLU A 291 14.21 11.88 -30.26
CA GLU A 291 12.79 12.01 -30.57
C GLU A 291 12.66 12.77 -31.90
N SER A 292 11.92 12.22 -32.87
CA SER A 292 11.82 12.79 -34.21
C SER A 292 11.31 14.24 -34.20
N ASP A 293 10.24 14.47 -33.44
CA ASP A 293 9.54 15.77 -33.43
C ASP A 293 10.39 16.90 -32.84
N SER A 294 11.15 16.64 -31.79
CA SER A 294 11.93 17.67 -31.07
C SER A 294 13.34 17.87 -31.64
N SER A 295 13.90 16.85 -32.28
CA SER A 295 15.28 16.86 -32.80
C SER A 295 15.43 17.46 -34.18
N GLY A 296 14.34 17.54 -34.94
CA GLY A 296 14.38 17.88 -36.37
C GLY A 296 14.95 16.76 -37.25
N LEU A 297 15.13 15.55 -36.69
CA LEU A 297 15.51 14.34 -37.41
C LEU A 297 14.25 13.63 -37.90
N ARG A 298 14.35 13.01 -39.08
CA ARG A 298 13.26 12.22 -39.67
C ARG A 298 13.75 10.82 -39.99
N PRO A 299 12.90 9.80 -39.86
CA PRO A 299 13.21 8.49 -40.40
C PRO A 299 13.61 8.59 -41.88
N GLY A 300 14.74 7.98 -42.25
CA GLY A 300 15.29 8.05 -43.61
C GLY A 300 16.24 9.22 -43.86
N ASP A 301 16.45 10.13 -42.91
CA ASP A 301 17.49 11.16 -43.06
C ASP A 301 18.88 10.50 -43.21
N ARG A 302 19.69 11.03 -44.12
CA ARG A 302 21.05 10.57 -44.36
C ARG A 302 22.01 11.32 -43.49
N VAL A 303 22.72 10.62 -42.63
CA VAL A 303 23.65 11.17 -41.62
C VAL A 303 25.07 10.99 -42.09
N ILE A 304 25.90 12.04 -41.99
CA ILE A 304 27.31 12.01 -42.38
C ILE A 304 28.15 11.53 -41.20
N THR A 305 28.82 10.39 -41.34
CA THR A 305 29.77 9.85 -40.38
C THR A 305 31.21 10.31 -40.65
N SER A 306 31.57 10.54 -41.92
CA SER A 306 32.92 10.97 -42.30
C SER A 306 33.22 12.41 -41.86
N GLN A 307 34.51 12.72 -41.70
CA GLN A 307 34.93 14.07 -41.40
C GLN A 307 34.92 14.94 -42.69
N LEU A 308 34.36 16.14 -42.59
CA LEU A 308 34.40 17.12 -43.66
C LEU A 308 35.39 18.23 -43.29
N THR A 309 36.15 18.69 -44.28
CA THR A 309 37.06 19.85 -44.14
C THR A 309 36.21 21.12 -44.29
N HIS A 310 36.17 21.97 -43.27
CA HIS A 310 35.45 23.24 -43.24
C HIS A 310 33.92 23.13 -43.57
N PRO A 311 33.16 22.39 -42.77
CA PRO A 311 31.72 22.23 -43.00
C PRO A 311 30.99 23.57 -42.88
N ARG A 312 30.14 23.87 -43.84
CA ARG A 312 29.23 25.03 -43.83
C ARG A 312 27.84 24.60 -44.20
N ALA A 313 26.86 25.04 -43.43
CA ALA A 313 25.47 24.78 -43.77
C ALA A 313 25.14 25.24 -45.20
N GLY A 314 24.45 24.41 -45.97
CA GLY A 314 24.08 24.66 -47.34
C GLY A 314 25.14 24.29 -48.41
N MET A 315 26.36 23.85 -48.04
CA MET A 315 27.33 23.38 -49.02
C MET A 315 26.83 22.11 -49.72
N ALA A 316 27.16 21.97 -51.01
CA ALA A 316 26.87 20.76 -51.75
C ALA A 316 27.74 19.61 -51.27
N VAL A 317 27.13 18.47 -51.01
CA VAL A 317 27.82 17.23 -50.55
C VAL A 317 27.41 16.08 -51.47
N ALA A 318 28.41 15.30 -51.87
CA ALA A 318 28.21 14.08 -52.64
C ALA A 318 28.53 12.85 -51.75
N GLU A 319 27.82 11.75 -52.00
CA GLU A 319 28.14 10.48 -51.35
C GLU A 319 29.45 9.93 -51.94
N SER A 320 30.34 9.54 -51.07
CA SER A 320 31.46 8.68 -51.44
C SER A 320 30.93 7.25 -51.59
N ALA A 321 31.25 6.58 -52.69
CA ALA A 321 30.97 5.16 -52.82
C ALA A 321 31.60 4.39 -51.66
N PRO A 322 30.96 3.35 -51.08
CA PRO A 322 31.58 2.55 -50.02
C PRO A 322 32.91 2.02 -50.53
N ALA A 323 33.99 2.26 -49.77
CA ALA A 323 35.31 1.67 -50.05
C ALA A 323 35.13 0.16 -50.12
N ALA A 324 35.49 -0.45 -51.27
CA ALA A 324 35.46 -1.90 -51.41
C ALA A 324 36.25 -2.52 -50.24
N ALA A 325 35.69 -3.45 -49.56
CA ALA A 325 36.39 -4.19 -48.49
C ALA A 325 37.68 -4.73 -49.08
N PRO A 326 38.82 -4.68 -48.31
CA PRO A 326 40.08 -5.24 -48.80
C PRO A 326 39.86 -6.73 -49.08
N VAL A 327 40.10 -7.14 -50.32
CA VAL A 327 40.11 -8.53 -50.72
C VAL A 327 41.23 -9.22 -49.95
N SER A 328 40.91 -10.06 -49.00
CA SER A 328 41.83 -10.93 -48.33
C SER A 328 42.31 -11.95 -49.37
N VAL A 329 43.54 -11.76 -49.86
CA VAL A 329 44.24 -12.77 -50.68
C VAL A 329 44.60 -13.88 -49.70
N VAL A 330 43.92 -15.01 -49.81
CA VAL A 330 44.35 -16.26 -49.19
C VAL A 330 45.55 -16.75 -50.00
N VAL A 331 46.76 -16.56 -49.48
CA VAL A 331 47.96 -17.24 -49.99
C VAL A 331 47.85 -18.70 -49.58
N GLY A 332 47.59 -19.56 -50.54
CA GLY A 332 47.69 -21.00 -50.35
C GLY A 332 49.11 -21.40 -50.06
N ASP A 333 49.35 -21.96 -48.90
CA ASP A 333 50.60 -22.64 -48.52
C ASP A 333 50.57 -24.03 -49.11
N GLU A 334 51.16 -24.16 -50.32
CA GLU A 334 51.57 -25.41 -50.89
C GLU A 334 52.75 -25.97 -50.07
N ARG A 335 52.46 -26.91 -49.21
CA ARG A 335 53.51 -27.81 -48.68
C ARG A 335 53.53 -29.04 -49.49
N ASP A 336 54.54 -29.07 -50.32
CA ASP A 336 55.02 -30.18 -51.05
C ASP A 336 55.54 -31.27 -50.15
N ASP A 337 55.20 -32.52 -50.49
CA ASP A 337 55.70 -33.76 -49.89
C ASP A 337 57.20 -33.97 -50.20
N THR A 338 57.97 -34.33 -49.19
CA THR A 338 58.94 -35.44 -49.25
C THR A 338 59.32 -35.92 -47.84
#